data_18f05efc1199f5db112d9f4aa7b5b7f8
#
_entry.id   18f05efc1199f5db112d9f4aa7b5b7f8
#
_cell.length_a   1.000
_cell.length_b   1.000
_cell.length_c   1.000
_cell.angle_alpha   90.00
_cell.angle_beta   90.00
_cell.angle_gamma   90.00
#
_symmetry.space_group_name_H-M   'P 1'
#
loop_
_entity.id
_entity.type
_entity.pdbx_description
1 polymer ?
#
loop_
_entity_poly.entity_id
_entity_poly.type
_entity_poly.pdbx_seq_one_letter_code
_entity_poly.pdbx_strand_id
1 'polypeptide(L)'
;MPSSKSRPPLPGQPFLPSSPPKFVAAGERLERDTARRNRRRRAVAAMRIEEVQSTSKKQRIAIHTHIKGLGLDANGAALPLGSGFVGQAGAREGSGLIVDMIRQKRMAGRAVLFAGPPATGKTALALGISQELGSKVPFCPMVGSEVYSSEVKKTEVLMEHFRRAIGLRIKENKEVYEGEVTELSPEESESTTGGYAKSISHVIIGLKTVKGTKQLKLDPSIYDALIKEKVAVGDVIYIEANSGAVKRVGRCDSFATEYDLEAEEYVPIPKGEVHKKKEIVQDVTLHDLDAANAQPQGGQDILSLMGQMMKPRKTEITDKLRQEINKVVNRYIDEGIAELVPGVLFIDEVHMLDIECFSYLNRALESPLSPIVILATNRGICNVRGTDMTSPHGIPVDLLDRLVIIRTETYGPTEMIQILAIRAQVEEIDIDEESLAYLGEIGQQTSLRHAIQLLSPASVIAKTNGREKICKADLEEVSGLYLDAKSSARLLQEQQERYIT
;
A
#
# COMPACT_ATOMS: atom_id res chain seq x y z
N MET A 1 -51.80 13.93 32.48
CA MET A 1 -52.60 13.72 33.75
C MET A 1 -53.28 12.35 33.66
N PRO A 2 -53.49 11.64 34.76
CA PRO A 2 -52.82 11.57 36.03
C PRO A 2 -52.28 10.15 36.28
N SER A 3 -51.65 9.66 37.28
CA SER A 3 -51.47 9.90 38.69
C SER A 3 -50.59 8.79 39.29
N SER A 4 -49.68 9.19 40.06
CA SER A 4 -49.21 8.68 41.34
C SER A 4 -49.79 7.37 41.91
N LYS A 5 -48.89 6.53 42.45
CA LYS A 5 -49.12 5.98 43.84
C LYS A 5 -47.81 5.41 44.41
N SER A 6 -47.50 5.98 45.53
CA SER A 6 -46.57 5.60 46.60
C SER A 6 -47.01 4.35 47.35
N ARG A 7 -46.09 3.57 47.89
CA ARG A 7 -46.33 2.66 49.00
C ARG A 7 -45.23 2.71 50.06
N PRO A 8 -45.58 2.52 51.32
CA PRO A 8 -44.82 2.88 52.49
C PRO A 8 -44.01 1.74 53.14
N PRO A 9 -43.22 2.00 54.20
CA PRO A 9 -42.30 1.07 54.83
C PRO A 9 -42.92 0.22 55.96
N LEU A 10 -42.21 -0.85 56.29
CA LEU A 10 -42.54 -1.66 57.47
C LEU A 10 -41.33 -1.84 58.41
N PRO A 11 -41.54 -2.05 59.70
CA PRO A 11 -40.65 -1.78 60.81
C PRO A 11 -40.05 -3.02 61.49
N GLY A 12 -39.03 -2.82 62.33
CA GLY A 12 -38.64 -3.85 63.28
C GLY A 12 -37.16 -3.77 63.69
N GLN A 13 -36.89 -2.93 64.67
CA GLN A 13 -35.71 -3.04 65.58
C GLN A 13 -35.99 -4.08 66.67
N PRO A 14 -34.93 -4.60 67.37
CA PRO A 14 -34.61 -4.04 68.66
C PRO A 14 -33.15 -3.82 69.05
N PHE A 15 -33.00 -3.07 70.10
CA PHE A 15 -31.86 -2.45 70.74
C PHE A 15 -30.97 -3.39 71.59
N LEU A 16 -29.63 -3.09 71.64
CA LEU A 16 -28.62 -2.99 72.70
C LEU A 16 -28.23 -4.24 73.54
N PRO A 17 -27.01 -4.30 74.16
CA PRO A 17 -26.32 -3.24 74.88
C PRO A 17 -24.77 -3.12 74.71
N SER A 18 -24.26 -2.04 75.29
CA SER A 18 -22.94 -1.53 75.53
C SER A 18 -22.02 -2.37 76.40
N SER A 19 -20.72 -2.39 76.13
CA SER A 19 -19.65 -2.56 77.12
C SER A 19 -18.22 -2.22 76.59
N PRO A 20 -17.17 -2.11 77.39
CA PRO A 20 -16.32 -0.96 77.51
C PRO A 20 -14.94 -1.06 76.76
N PRO A 21 -14.11 -0.01 76.81
CA PRO A 21 -12.91 0.04 75.98
C PRO A 21 -11.76 -0.80 76.55
N LYS A 22 -11.18 -1.68 75.74
CA LYS A 22 -9.91 -2.35 76.07
C LYS A 22 -8.75 -1.62 75.39
N PHE A 23 -7.82 -1.18 76.20
CA PHE A 23 -6.49 -0.77 75.83
C PHE A 23 -5.83 -1.88 74.99
N VAL A 24 -5.52 -1.61 73.73
CA VAL A 24 -4.67 -2.49 72.91
C VAL A 24 -3.36 -1.78 72.72
N ALA A 25 -2.31 -2.52 73.09
CA ALA A 25 -0.97 -2.07 73.27
C ALA A 25 -0.28 -1.52 72.00
N ALA A 26 0.66 -0.62 72.18
CA ALA A 26 1.45 0.06 71.17
C ALA A 26 2.24 -0.87 70.19
N GLY A 27 2.30 -2.18 70.45
CA GLY A 27 2.97 -3.16 69.60
C GLY A 27 2.26 -3.47 68.28
N GLU A 28 0.91 -3.49 68.27
CA GLU A 28 0.17 -3.80 67.04
C GLU A 28 0.17 -2.67 66.00
N ARG A 29 0.45 -1.44 66.40
CA ARG A 29 0.60 -0.32 65.45
C ARG A 29 1.93 -0.38 64.65
N LEU A 30 2.99 -0.81 65.31
CA LEU A 30 4.31 -0.95 64.63
C LEU A 30 4.32 -2.10 63.61
N GLU A 31 3.62 -3.20 63.92
CA GLU A 31 3.50 -4.32 62.97
C GLU A 31 2.61 -4.00 61.78
N ARG A 32 1.56 -3.24 61.96
CA ARG A 32 0.70 -2.79 60.86
C ARG A 32 1.37 -1.74 59.95
N ASP A 33 2.21 -0.89 60.46
CA ASP A 33 2.96 0.09 59.70
C ASP A 33 4.14 -0.56 58.95
N THR A 34 4.79 -1.56 59.55
CA THR A 34 5.82 -2.34 58.84
C THR A 34 5.23 -3.24 57.77
N ALA A 35 4.06 -3.83 57.98
CA ALA A 35 3.34 -4.60 56.96
C ALA A 35 2.82 -3.71 55.80
N ARG A 36 2.36 -2.47 56.10
CA ARG A 36 2.02 -1.48 55.06
C ARG A 36 3.21 -0.96 54.30
N ARG A 37 4.36 -0.73 54.95
CA ARG A 37 5.64 -0.38 54.26
C ARG A 37 6.16 -1.52 53.37
N ASN A 38 6.08 -2.76 53.83
CA ASN A 38 6.46 -3.92 53.03
C ASN A 38 5.48 -4.21 51.89
N ARG A 39 4.17 -3.97 52.05
CA ARG A 39 3.21 -4.00 50.92
C ARG A 39 3.45 -2.89 49.92
N ARG A 40 3.79 -1.64 50.36
CA ARG A 40 4.18 -0.58 49.43
C ARG A 40 5.52 -0.86 48.75
N ARG A 41 6.54 -1.43 49.42
CA ARG A 41 7.80 -1.84 48.81
C ARG A 41 7.60 -3.02 47.84
N ARG A 42 6.71 -3.98 48.10
CA ARG A 42 6.34 -5.02 47.14
C ARG A 42 5.50 -4.50 45.98
N ALA A 43 4.66 -3.47 46.17
CA ALA A 43 3.92 -2.84 45.10
C ALA A 43 4.80 -1.95 44.19
N VAL A 44 5.90 -1.41 44.72
CA VAL A 44 6.89 -0.63 43.93
C VAL A 44 7.88 -1.55 43.20
N ALA A 45 8.12 -2.78 43.75
CA ALA A 45 9.00 -3.77 43.10
C ALA A 45 8.29 -4.61 42.01
N ALA A 46 7.04 -4.34 41.70
CA ALA A 46 6.25 -5.02 40.65
C ALA A 46 5.74 -4.06 39.59
N MET A 47 6.41 -2.93 39.33
CA MET A 47 6.34 -2.31 38.02
C MET A 47 7.20 -3.13 37.07
N ARG A 48 6.68 -4.28 36.63
CA ARG A 48 7.07 -4.86 35.37
C ARG A 48 6.59 -3.89 34.31
N ILE A 49 7.53 -3.26 33.63
CA ILE A 49 7.28 -2.69 32.32
C ILE A 49 7.01 -3.95 31.45
N GLU A 50 5.75 -4.30 31.29
CA GLU A 50 5.37 -5.18 30.19
C GLU A 50 5.64 -4.37 28.94
N GLU A 51 6.63 -4.78 28.19
CA GLU A 51 6.73 -4.40 26.79
C GLU A 51 5.38 -4.72 26.16
N VAL A 52 4.57 -3.70 25.96
CA VAL A 52 3.42 -3.82 25.08
C VAL A 52 4.06 -4.05 23.71
N GLN A 53 4.19 -5.33 23.33
CA GLN A 53 4.45 -5.66 21.95
C GLN A 53 3.47 -4.80 21.17
N SER A 54 4.00 -3.83 20.43
CA SER A 54 3.22 -3.06 19.50
C SER A 54 2.40 -4.12 18.77
N THR A 55 1.08 -4.04 18.86
CA THR A 55 0.22 -4.79 17.99
C THR A 55 0.64 -4.34 16.61
N SER A 56 1.63 -5.05 16.04
CA SER A 56 1.98 -4.89 14.64
C SER A 56 0.64 -5.00 13.94
N LYS A 57 0.18 -3.89 13.35
CA LYS A 57 -1.07 -3.88 12.61
C LYS A 57 -0.93 -5.03 11.65
N LYS A 58 -1.63 -6.15 11.90
CA LYS A 58 -1.61 -7.30 10.99
C LYS A 58 -1.97 -6.72 9.65
N GLN A 59 -0.96 -6.56 8.79
CA GLN A 59 -1.17 -6.00 7.48
C GLN A 59 -2.19 -6.90 6.80
N ARG A 60 -3.23 -6.29 6.25
CA ARG A 60 -4.25 -7.03 5.51
C ARG A 60 -3.56 -7.84 4.42
N ILE A 61 -3.59 -9.16 4.53
CA ILE A 61 -2.93 -10.05 3.58
C ILE A 61 -3.63 -9.84 2.23
N ALA A 62 -2.92 -9.26 1.29
CA ALA A 62 -3.44 -9.10 -0.08
C ALA A 62 -3.45 -10.47 -0.77
N ILE A 63 -4.39 -10.66 -1.71
CA ILE A 63 -4.66 -11.95 -2.34
C ILE A 63 -3.41 -12.56 -3.02
N HIS A 64 -2.46 -11.74 -3.49
CA HIS A 64 -1.32 -12.18 -4.29
C HIS A 64 0.06 -11.83 -3.69
N THR A 65 0.17 -11.61 -2.37
CA THR A 65 1.44 -11.27 -1.69
C THR A 65 2.51 -12.35 -1.78
N HIS A 66 2.10 -13.61 -1.98
CA HIS A 66 2.99 -14.77 -2.09
C HIS A 66 3.73 -14.86 -3.43
N ILE A 67 3.32 -14.09 -4.44
CA ILE A 67 3.91 -14.12 -5.78
C ILE A 67 5.14 -13.22 -5.82
N LYS A 68 6.31 -13.83 -6.12
CA LYS A 68 7.60 -13.12 -6.17
C LYS A 68 8.22 -13.08 -7.57
N GLY A 69 7.56 -13.64 -8.56
CA GLY A 69 8.03 -13.72 -9.94
C GLY A 69 7.25 -14.77 -10.72
N LEU A 70 7.68 -15.13 -11.91
CA LEU A 70 7.04 -16.15 -12.75
C LEU A 70 7.45 -17.60 -12.41
N GLY A 71 8.54 -17.78 -11.65
CA GLY A 71 9.04 -19.09 -11.25
C GLY A 71 9.53 -19.94 -12.41
N LEU A 72 10.27 -19.32 -13.31
CA LEU A 72 10.94 -19.97 -14.45
C LEU A 72 12.37 -20.38 -14.07
N ASP A 73 12.89 -21.39 -14.74
CA ASP A 73 14.31 -21.76 -14.65
C ASP A 73 15.16 -20.87 -15.57
N ALA A 74 16.49 -21.12 -15.58
CA ALA A 74 17.43 -20.38 -16.43
C ALA A 74 17.18 -20.57 -17.94
N ASN A 75 16.47 -21.63 -18.34
CA ASN A 75 16.13 -21.93 -19.73
C ASN A 75 14.76 -21.36 -20.12
N GLY A 76 14.06 -20.70 -19.20
CA GLY A 76 12.72 -20.19 -19.42
C GLY A 76 11.59 -21.23 -19.25
N ALA A 77 11.89 -22.44 -18.81
CA ALA A 77 10.89 -23.46 -18.54
C ALA A 77 10.23 -23.24 -17.17
N ALA A 78 8.93 -23.49 -17.07
CA ALA A 78 8.19 -23.29 -15.85
C ALA A 78 8.44 -24.41 -14.84
N LEU A 79 8.87 -24.06 -13.63
CA LEU A 79 8.96 -25.01 -12.52
C LEU A 79 7.56 -25.40 -12.03
N PRO A 80 7.27 -26.69 -11.73
CA PRO A 80 5.96 -27.11 -11.23
C PRO A 80 5.46 -26.28 -10.05
N LEU A 81 6.37 -25.99 -9.12
CA LEU A 81 6.19 -25.07 -7.99
C LEU A 81 7.35 -24.06 -7.99
N GLY A 82 7.08 -22.81 -8.27
CA GLY A 82 8.13 -21.77 -8.32
C GLY A 82 7.59 -20.38 -8.02
N SER A 83 8.28 -19.60 -7.19
CA SER A 83 7.95 -18.21 -6.85
C SER A 83 6.51 -17.97 -6.40
N GLY A 84 5.88 -18.98 -5.76
CA GLY A 84 4.49 -18.91 -5.32
C GLY A 84 3.46 -19.33 -6.38
N PHE A 85 3.89 -19.69 -7.59
CA PHE A 85 3.01 -20.25 -8.63
C PHE A 85 2.99 -21.75 -8.60
N VAL A 86 1.79 -22.29 -8.93
CA VAL A 86 1.55 -23.71 -9.19
C VAL A 86 0.95 -23.84 -10.58
N GLY A 87 1.42 -24.80 -11.35
CA GLY A 87 0.89 -25.09 -12.68
C GLY A 87 1.02 -23.94 -13.68
N GLN A 88 0.07 -23.83 -14.61
CA GLN A 88 0.03 -22.79 -15.68
C GLN A 88 1.35 -22.69 -16.48
N ALA A 89 1.99 -23.85 -16.76
CA ALA A 89 3.32 -23.86 -17.36
C ALA A 89 3.38 -23.04 -18.64
N GLY A 90 2.51 -23.30 -19.62
CA GLY A 90 2.50 -22.57 -20.89
C GLY A 90 2.24 -21.07 -20.76
N ALA A 91 1.35 -20.67 -19.82
CA ALA A 91 1.08 -19.25 -19.59
C ALA A 91 2.27 -18.55 -18.92
N ARG A 92 2.99 -19.20 -18.01
CA ARG A 92 4.18 -18.69 -17.35
C ARG A 92 5.36 -18.57 -18.32
N GLU A 93 5.61 -19.59 -19.12
CA GLU A 93 6.64 -19.59 -20.17
C GLU A 93 6.37 -18.49 -21.23
N GLY A 94 5.12 -18.39 -21.70
CA GLY A 94 4.71 -17.31 -22.59
C GLY A 94 4.91 -15.92 -21.97
N SER A 95 4.61 -15.79 -20.67
CA SER A 95 4.86 -14.54 -19.93
C SER A 95 6.36 -14.23 -19.79
N GLY A 96 7.21 -15.25 -19.60
CA GLY A 96 8.65 -15.10 -19.56
C GLY A 96 9.23 -14.57 -20.88
N LEU A 97 8.78 -15.12 -22.01
CA LEU A 97 9.15 -14.61 -23.34
C LEU A 97 8.74 -13.14 -23.52
N ILE A 98 7.58 -12.73 -22.98
CA ILE A 98 7.15 -11.34 -23.01
C ILE A 98 8.08 -10.46 -22.18
N VAL A 99 8.49 -10.88 -20.98
CA VAL A 99 9.46 -10.16 -20.16
C VAL A 99 10.77 -9.93 -20.92
N ASP A 100 11.25 -10.95 -21.63
CA ASP A 100 12.47 -10.84 -22.44
C ASP A 100 12.30 -9.91 -23.65
N MET A 101 11.14 -9.94 -24.31
CA MET A 101 10.81 -9.00 -25.39
C MET A 101 10.73 -7.56 -24.88
N ILE A 102 10.22 -7.33 -23.67
CA ILE A 102 10.17 -6.02 -23.03
C ILE A 102 11.60 -5.53 -22.73
N ARG A 103 12.43 -6.37 -22.13
CA ARG A 103 13.85 -6.06 -21.86
C ARG A 103 14.61 -5.70 -23.13
N GLN A 104 14.28 -6.36 -24.26
CA GLN A 104 14.85 -6.08 -25.57
C GLN A 104 14.18 -4.89 -26.29
N LYS A 105 13.21 -4.20 -25.66
CA LYS A 105 12.45 -3.07 -26.25
C LYS A 105 11.70 -3.43 -27.55
N ARG A 106 11.23 -4.68 -27.69
CA ARG A 106 10.54 -5.19 -28.88
C ARG A 106 9.01 -5.26 -28.74
N MET A 107 8.44 -4.66 -27.69
CA MET A 107 7.00 -4.66 -27.41
C MET A 107 6.26 -3.39 -27.84
N ALA A 108 6.92 -2.46 -28.53
CA ALA A 108 6.30 -1.22 -28.99
C ALA A 108 5.07 -1.50 -29.87
N GLY A 109 3.94 -0.84 -29.57
CA GLY A 109 2.69 -0.96 -30.32
C GLY A 109 1.92 -2.27 -30.11
N ARG A 110 2.35 -3.12 -29.17
CA ARG A 110 1.71 -4.40 -28.86
C ARG A 110 1.27 -4.44 -27.40
N ALA A 111 0.22 -5.23 -27.13
CA ALA A 111 -0.23 -5.50 -25.78
C ALA A 111 -0.41 -7.02 -25.58
N VAL A 112 -0.60 -7.43 -24.35
CA VAL A 112 -0.78 -8.83 -23.95
C VAL A 112 -2.22 -9.04 -23.51
N LEU A 113 -2.83 -10.15 -23.92
CA LEU A 113 -4.16 -10.54 -23.46
C LEU A 113 -4.08 -11.90 -22.74
N PHE A 114 -4.41 -11.93 -21.48
CA PHE A 114 -4.68 -13.16 -20.74
C PHE A 114 -6.14 -13.55 -20.90
N ALA A 115 -6.39 -14.64 -21.63
CA ALA A 115 -7.73 -15.15 -21.88
C ALA A 115 -7.92 -16.53 -21.20
N GLY A 116 -9.01 -16.69 -20.44
CA GLY A 116 -9.33 -17.98 -19.83
C GLY A 116 -10.38 -17.88 -18.73
N PRO A 117 -10.81 -19.04 -18.18
CA PRO A 117 -11.82 -19.11 -17.14
C PRO A 117 -11.50 -18.26 -15.91
N PRO A 118 -12.48 -17.91 -15.08
CA PRO A 118 -12.23 -17.24 -13.81
C PRO A 118 -11.38 -18.13 -12.88
N ALA A 119 -10.64 -17.50 -11.98
CA ALA A 119 -9.77 -18.14 -10.98
C ALA A 119 -8.58 -18.96 -11.57
N THR A 120 -8.07 -18.61 -12.76
CA THR A 120 -6.92 -19.25 -13.40
C THR A 120 -5.61 -18.47 -13.23
N GLY A 121 -5.54 -17.49 -12.32
CA GLY A 121 -4.32 -16.78 -11.98
C GLY A 121 -3.91 -15.66 -12.95
N LYS A 122 -4.81 -15.12 -13.78
CA LYS A 122 -4.48 -14.03 -14.74
C LYS A 122 -3.89 -12.80 -14.08
N THR A 123 -4.48 -12.32 -12.99
CA THR A 123 -3.96 -11.19 -12.21
C THR A 123 -2.61 -11.51 -11.57
N ALA A 124 -2.44 -12.76 -11.13
CA ALA A 124 -1.18 -13.25 -10.57
C ALA A 124 -0.05 -13.25 -11.62
N LEU A 125 -0.34 -13.70 -12.86
CA LEU A 125 0.62 -13.67 -13.97
C LEU A 125 1.05 -12.24 -14.31
N ALA A 126 0.11 -11.29 -14.36
CA ALA A 126 0.43 -9.88 -14.59
C ALA A 126 1.34 -9.30 -13.50
N LEU A 127 1.06 -9.65 -12.24
CA LEU A 127 1.91 -9.28 -11.11
C LEU A 127 3.29 -9.96 -11.22
N GLY A 128 3.34 -11.24 -11.60
CA GLY A 128 4.58 -11.97 -11.84
C GLY A 128 5.45 -11.31 -12.90
N ILE A 129 4.87 -10.87 -14.02
CA ILE A 129 5.59 -10.09 -15.05
C ILE A 129 6.17 -8.80 -14.45
N SER A 130 5.36 -8.06 -13.68
CA SER A 130 5.84 -6.82 -13.05
C SER A 130 7.01 -7.06 -12.09
N GLN A 131 6.96 -8.13 -11.30
CA GLN A 131 8.05 -8.50 -10.38
C GLN A 131 9.34 -8.91 -11.11
N GLU A 132 9.22 -9.65 -12.22
CA GLU A 132 10.37 -10.02 -13.05
C GLU A 132 11.02 -8.82 -13.75
N LEU A 133 10.24 -7.79 -14.09
CA LEU A 133 10.75 -6.54 -14.66
C LEU A 133 11.53 -5.71 -13.63
N GLY A 134 11.24 -5.90 -12.36
CA GLY A 134 11.93 -5.29 -11.23
C GLY A 134 11.03 -4.48 -10.30
N SER A 135 11.45 -4.36 -9.05
CA SER A 135 10.69 -3.68 -7.97
C SER A 135 10.47 -2.17 -8.20
N LYS A 136 11.24 -1.56 -9.10
CA LYS A 136 11.15 -0.13 -9.44
C LYS A 136 10.24 0.16 -10.64
N VAL A 137 9.70 -0.89 -11.26
CA VAL A 137 8.79 -0.76 -12.40
C VAL A 137 7.38 -0.47 -11.87
N PRO A 138 6.74 0.65 -12.26
CA PRO A 138 5.39 0.95 -11.82
C PRO A 138 4.39 -0.12 -12.28
N PHE A 139 3.56 -0.59 -11.36
CA PHE A 139 2.45 -1.49 -11.67
C PHE A 139 1.13 -0.78 -11.35
N CYS A 140 0.34 -0.53 -12.36
CA CYS A 140 -0.95 0.15 -12.25
C CYS A 140 -2.09 -0.83 -12.60
N PRO A 141 -2.71 -1.49 -11.62
CA PRO A 141 -3.88 -2.31 -11.85
C PRO A 141 -5.14 -1.44 -11.92
N MET A 142 -6.04 -1.78 -12.85
CA MET A 142 -7.38 -1.22 -12.93
C MET A 142 -8.37 -2.29 -13.40
N VAL A 143 -9.65 -2.07 -13.11
CA VAL A 143 -10.75 -2.90 -13.62
C VAL A 143 -11.47 -2.14 -14.72
N GLY A 144 -11.86 -2.82 -15.80
CA GLY A 144 -12.53 -2.17 -16.94
C GLY A 144 -13.80 -1.38 -16.56
N SER A 145 -14.45 -1.72 -15.46
CA SER A 145 -15.61 -0.97 -14.94
C SER A 145 -15.26 0.39 -14.29
N GLU A 146 -14.03 0.59 -13.84
CA GLU A 146 -13.60 1.86 -13.19
C GLU A 146 -13.60 3.05 -14.16
N VAL A 147 -13.57 2.77 -15.45
CA VAL A 147 -13.64 3.82 -16.50
C VAL A 147 -14.98 4.56 -16.46
N TYR A 148 -16.06 3.94 -15.95
CA TYR A 148 -17.38 4.55 -15.92
C TYR A 148 -17.55 5.41 -14.66
N SER A 149 -17.01 6.63 -14.72
CA SER A 149 -17.18 7.67 -13.70
C SER A 149 -18.29 8.64 -14.13
N SER A 150 -19.02 9.19 -13.16
CA SER A 150 -19.98 10.29 -13.39
C SER A 150 -19.31 11.66 -13.45
N GLU A 151 -18.08 11.78 -12.98
CA GLU A 151 -17.39 13.05 -12.80
C GLU A 151 -16.39 13.36 -13.93
N VAL A 152 -15.81 12.31 -14.53
CA VAL A 152 -14.69 12.42 -15.47
C VAL A 152 -14.97 11.59 -16.72
N LYS A 153 -14.51 12.05 -17.88
CA LYS A 153 -14.65 11.33 -19.16
C LYS A 153 -13.89 10.00 -19.12
N LYS A 154 -14.43 8.97 -19.76
CA LYS A 154 -13.87 7.63 -19.82
C LYS A 154 -12.41 7.62 -20.34
N THR A 155 -12.17 8.38 -21.40
CA THR A 155 -10.83 8.52 -22.01
C THR A 155 -9.84 9.20 -21.08
N GLU A 156 -10.31 10.11 -20.24
CA GLU A 156 -9.48 10.78 -19.24
C GLU A 156 -9.04 9.81 -18.13
N VAL A 157 -9.95 8.97 -17.63
CA VAL A 157 -9.62 7.93 -16.65
C VAL A 157 -8.58 6.98 -17.22
N LEU A 158 -8.76 6.53 -18.47
CA LEU A 158 -7.76 5.68 -19.14
C LEU A 158 -6.41 6.39 -19.28
N MET A 159 -6.41 7.67 -19.68
CA MET A 159 -5.18 8.45 -19.82
C MET A 159 -4.46 8.60 -18.46
N GLU A 160 -5.21 8.85 -17.39
CA GLU A 160 -4.65 8.92 -16.03
C GLU A 160 -3.92 7.64 -15.66
N HIS A 161 -4.57 6.48 -15.82
CA HIS A 161 -3.97 5.18 -15.52
C HIS A 161 -2.79 4.86 -16.45
N PHE A 162 -2.88 5.23 -17.72
CA PHE A 162 -1.81 5.07 -18.70
C PHE A 162 -0.56 5.83 -18.27
N ARG A 163 -0.71 7.08 -17.87
CA ARG A 163 0.40 7.94 -17.44
C ARG A 163 0.93 7.57 -16.04
N ARG A 164 0.07 7.03 -15.17
CA ARG A 164 0.48 6.47 -13.87
C ARG A 164 1.33 5.22 -14.01
N ALA A 165 1.11 4.45 -15.09
CA ALA A 165 1.91 3.27 -15.41
C ALA A 165 3.26 3.59 -16.07
N ILE A 166 3.58 4.86 -16.36
CA ILE A 166 4.86 5.27 -16.96
C ILE A 166 5.71 5.91 -15.89
N GLY A 167 6.80 5.26 -15.53
CA GLY A 167 7.80 5.79 -14.59
C GLY A 167 8.85 6.63 -15.30
N LEU A 168 9.33 7.63 -14.62
CA LEU A 168 10.43 8.48 -15.01
C LEU A 168 11.44 8.55 -13.88
N ARG A 169 12.66 8.14 -14.14
CA ARG A 169 13.77 8.24 -13.20
C ARG A 169 14.58 9.47 -13.53
N ILE A 170 14.51 10.48 -12.68
CA ILE A 170 15.22 11.75 -12.83
C ILE A 170 16.49 11.67 -12.00
N LYS A 171 17.66 11.93 -12.64
CA LYS A 171 18.96 11.98 -12.01
C LYS A 171 19.38 13.44 -11.95
N GLU A 172 19.34 14.04 -10.76
CA GLU A 172 19.76 15.40 -10.55
C GLU A 172 21.02 15.44 -9.70
N ASN A 173 22.03 16.18 -10.17
CA ASN A 173 23.19 16.49 -9.38
C ASN A 173 22.88 17.72 -8.53
N LYS A 174 22.60 17.51 -7.24
CA LYS A 174 22.31 18.58 -6.29
C LYS A 174 23.52 18.87 -5.44
N GLU A 175 23.79 20.15 -5.23
CA GLU A 175 24.77 20.61 -4.25
C GLU A 175 24.11 20.61 -2.87
N VAL A 176 24.77 19.94 -1.93
CA VAL A 176 24.21 19.71 -0.62
C VAL A 176 25.21 19.99 0.48
N TYR A 177 24.71 20.50 1.58
CA TYR A 177 25.42 20.63 2.82
C TYR A 177 24.92 19.57 3.79
N GLU A 178 25.79 18.68 4.22
CA GLU A 178 25.46 17.57 5.12
C GLU A 178 26.45 17.58 6.28
N GLY A 179 25.94 17.45 7.50
CA GLY A 179 26.79 17.41 8.69
C GLY A 179 25.99 17.33 9.97
N GLU A 180 26.71 17.10 11.07
CA GLU A 180 26.21 17.22 12.43
C GLU A 180 26.14 18.73 12.79
N VAL A 181 25.00 19.13 13.33
CA VAL A 181 24.81 20.51 13.80
C VAL A 181 25.59 20.73 15.09
N THR A 182 26.61 21.57 15.03
CA THR A 182 27.44 21.94 16.21
C THR A 182 26.97 23.22 16.86
N GLU A 183 26.41 24.13 16.07
CA GLU A 183 25.94 25.45 16.52
C GLU A 183 24.74 25.88 15.71
N LEU A 184 23.76 26.49 16.36
CA LEU A 184 22.59 27.08 15.73
C LEU A 184 22.29 28.41 16.42
N SER A 185 22.70 29.52 15.80
CA SER A 185 22.58 30.84 16.36
C SER A 185 21.82 31.78 15.42
N PRO A 186 20.55 32.11 15.71
CA PRO A 186 19.80 33.10 14.96
C PRO A 186 20.29 34.51 15.35
N GLU A 187 20.67 35.34 14.39
CA GLU A 187 20.98 36.76 14.59
C GLU A 187 19.71 37.61 14.37
N GLU A 188 19.32 38.30 15.44
CA GLU A 188 18.20 39.23 15.43
C GLU A 188 18.68 40.63 14.97
N SER A 189 17.97 41.25 14.04
CA SER A 189 18.13 42.65 13.69
C SER A 189 16.92 43.44 14.18
N GLU A 190 17.19 44.59 14.79
CA GLU A 190 16.16 45.57 15.14
C GLU A 190 15.61 46.17 13.82
N SER A 191 14.32 46.04 13.57
CA SER A 191 13.69 46.70 12.46
C SER A 191 13.65 48.21 12.71
N THR A 192 14.29 48.97 11.82
CA THR A 192 14.34 50.45 11.85
C THR A 192 12.96 51.11 11.64
N THR A 193 11.91 50.35 11.49
CA THR A 193 10.53 50.80 11.23
C THR A 193 9.66 50.64 12.49
N GLY A 194 10.01 51.32 13.58
CA GLY A 194 9.09 51.72 14.66
C GLY A 194 8.15 50.72 15.33
N GLY A 195 8.34 49.40 15.21
CA GLY A 195 7.55 48.37 15.87
C GLY A 195 8.45 47.43 16.67
N TYR A 196 7.98 47.00 17.85
CA TYR A 196 8.67 46.03 18.73
C TYR A 196 8.81 44.59 18.15
N ALA A 197 8.74 44.43 16.84
CA ALA A 197 8.93 43.14 16.22
C ALA A 197 10.42 42.94 15.86
N LYS A 198 11.10 42.08 16.60
CA LYS A 198 12.42 41.57 16.26
C LYS A 198 12.28 40.67 15.01
N SER A 199 12.98 41.00 13.94
CA SER A 199 13.07 40.14 12.75
C SER A 199 14.42 39.44 12.73
N ILE A 200 14.40 38.15 12.38
CA ILE A 200 15.66 37.40 12.20
C ILE A 200 16.28 37.83 10.89
N SER A 201 17.51 38.31 10.94
CA SER A 201 18.27 38.77 9.77
C SER A 201 18.87 37.58 9.01
N HIS A 202 19.50 36.69 9.73
CA HIS A 202 20.13 35.48 9.22
C HIS A 202 20.39 34.51 10.36
N VAL A 203 20.71 33.27 10.00
CA VAL A 203 21.00 32.18 10.95
C VAL A 203 22.38 31.65 10.65
N ILE A 204 23.23 31.59 11.68
CA ILE A 204 24.53 30.92 11.59
C ILE A 204 24.36 29.50 12.08
N ILE A 205 24.70 28.54 11.22
CA ILE A 205 24.73 27.13 11.54
C ILE A 205 26.13 26.56 11.36
N GLY A 206 26.62 25.86 12.36
CA GLY A 206 27.86 25.09 12.30
C GLY A 206 27.56 23.64 11.88
N LEU A 207 28.15 23.16 10.78
CA LEU A 207 28.04 21.78 10.33
C LEU A 207 29.41 21.10 10.41
N LYS A 208 29.45 19.94 11.06
CA LYS A 208 30.65 19.12 11.26
C LYS A 208 30.51 17.78 10.54
N THR A 209 31.58 17.38 9.87
CA THR A 209 31.76 16.06 9.27
C THR A 209 33.08 15.44 9.72
N VAL A 210 33.33 14.19 9.31
CA VAL A 210 34.61 13.51 9.60
C VAL A 210 35.84 14.30 9.07
N LYS A 211 35.68 15.04 7.96
CA LYS A 211 36.78 15.78 7.31
C LYS A 211 36.95 17.23 7.77
N GLY A 212 35.95 17.82 8.41
CA GLY A 212 36.04 19.21 8.87
C GLY A 212 34.74 19.83 9.30
N THR A 213 34.79 21.05 9.79
CA THR A 213 33.66 21.85 10.21
C THR A 213 33.57 23.11 9.35
N LYS A 214 32.33 23.46 8.94
CA LYS A 214 32.05 24.74 8.24
C LYS A 214 30.92 25.45 8.94
N GLN A 215 31.05 26.77 9.10
CA GLN A 215 29.94 27.61 9.48
C GLN A 215 29.31 28.21 8.24
N LEU A 216 27.97 28.15 8.19
CA LEU A 216 27.15 28.61 7.08
C LEU A 216 26.23 29.72 7.59
N LYS A 217 26.10 30.76 6.79
CA LYS A 217 25.13 31.82 7.00
C LYS A 217 23.93 31.56 6.13
N LEU A 218 22.77 31.28 6.75
CA LEU A 218 21.55 30.89 6.08
C LEU A 218 20.53 32.04 6.08
N ASP A 219 19.68 32.03 5.05
CA ASP A 219 18.53 32.92 4.91
C ASP A 219 17.46 32.63 5.99
N PRO A 220 16.71 33.62 6.47
CA PRO A 220 15.64 33.42 7.45
C PRO A 220 14.60 32.38 7.06
N SER A 221 14.30 32.24 5.77
CA SER A 221 13.34 31.25 5.26
C SER A 221 13.77 29.81 5.54
N ILE A 222 15.09 29.54 5.59
CA ILE A 222 15.63 28.21 5.92
C ILE A 222 15.49 27.93 7.42
N TYR A 223 15.50 28.98 8.26
CA TYR A 223 15.29 28.84 9.69
C TYR A 223 13.90 28.32 10.04
N ASP A 224 12.88 28.78 9.34
CA ASP A 224 11.52 28.26 9.50
C ASP A 224 11.44 26.77 9.15
N ALA A 225 12.20 26.34 8.14
CA ALA A 225 12.30 24.93 7.77
C ALA A 225 13.04 24.11 8.85
N LEU A 226 14.10 24.66 9.48
CA LEU A 226 14.82 24.02 10.58
C LEU A 226 13.93 23.84 11.82
N ILE A 227 13.14 24.84 12.18
CA ILE A 227 12.17 24.76 13.28
C ILE A 227 11.09 23.73 13.00
N LYS A 228 10.57 23.70 11.76
CA LYS A 228 9.54 22.77 11.34
C LYS A 228 10.00 21.32 11.45
N GLU A 229 11.24 21.04 11.09
CA GLU A 229 11.89 19.73 11.23
C GLU A 229 12.41 19.46 12.66
N LYS A 230 12.24 20.41 13.60
CA LYS A 230 12.69 20.31 15.01
C LYS A 230 14.18 19.97 15.14
N VAL A 231 15.01 20.60 14.33
CA VAL A 231 16.45 20.39 14.34
C VAL A 231 17.07 20.96 15.62
N ALA A 232 17.87 20.15 16.31
CA ALA A 232 18.63 20.52 17.50
C ALA A 232 20.14 20.33 17.28
N VAL A 233 20.95 20.91 18.17
CA VAL A 233 22.40 20.66 18.19
C VAL A 233 22.65 19.18 18.47
N GLY A 234 23.52 18.57 17.69
CA GLY A 234 23.81 17.15 17.72
C GLY A 234 23.01 16.32 16.70
N ASP A 235 22.11 16.93 15.96
CA ASP A 235 21.40 16.25 14.88
C ASP A 235 22.22 16.27 13.58
N VAL A 236 22.09 15.21 12.81
CA VAL A 236 22.64 15.14 11.45
C VAL A 236 21.56 15.64 10.49
N ILE A 237 21.91 16.70 9.77
CA ILE A 237 21.00 17.33 8.81
C ILE A 237 21.56 17.35 7.40
N TYR A 238 20.66 17.55 6.48
CA TYR A 238 20.91 17.68 5.06
C TYR A 238 20.20 18.95 4.56
N ILE A 239 20.96 19.86 3.98
CA ILE A 239 20.46 21.11 3.40
C ILE A 239 20.78 21.12 1.91
N GLU A 240 19.77 21.35 1.10
CA GLU A 240 19.91 21.47 -0.35
C GLU A 240 20.26 22.93 -0.72
N ALA A 241 21.39 23.15 -1.40
CA ALA A 241 21.89 24.49 -1.68
C ALA A 241 20.95 25.34 -2.55
N ASN A 242 20.27 24.70 -3.51
CA ASN A 242 19.44 25.40 -4.51
C ASN A 242 18.03 25.71 -4.02
N SER A 243 17.42 24.82 -3.25
CA SER A 243 16.03 24.95 -2.79
C SER A 243 15.91 25.43 -1.35
N GLY A 244 16.99 25.39 -0.57
CA GLY A 244 16.95 25.64 0.86
C GLY A 244 16.19 24.60 1.67
N ALA A 245 15.83 23.47 1.04
CA ALA A 245 15.10 22.40 1.70
C ALA A 245 16.00 21.73 2.75
N VAL A 246 15.46 21.60 3.97
CA VAL A 246 16.13 20.96 5.10
C VAL A 246 15.47 19.62 5.38
N LYS A 247 16.28 18.61 5.64
CA LYS A 247 15.82 17.31 6.11
C LYS A 247 16.67 16.87 7.31
N ARG A 248 16.02 16.57 8.42
CA ARG A 248 16.64 15.89 9.56
C ARG A 248 16.79 14.41 9.22
N VAL A 249 18.03 13.88 9.33
CA VAL A 249 18.34 12.49 9.05
C VAL A 249 18.21 11.66 10.33
N GLY A 250 18.66 12.19 11.45
CA GLY A 250 18.63 11.57 12.77
C GLY A 250 19.56 12.26 13.71
N ARG A 251 19.71 11.74 14.93
CA ARG A 251 20.66 12.23 15.92
C ARG A 251 22.03 11.59 15.73
N CYS A 252 23.11 12.31 15.99
CA CYS A 252 24.45 11.76 15.83
C CYS A 252 24.75 10.69 16.90
N ASP A 253 25.38 9.57 16.51
CA ASP A 253 25.79 8.47 17.40
C ASP A 253 26.62 8.95 18.60
N SER A 254 27.34 10.08 18.47
CA SER A 254 28.13 10.69 19.56
C SER A 254 27.28 11.19 20.72
N PHE A 255 25.98 11.35 20.54
CA PHE A 255 25.01 11.77 21.56
C PHE A 255 24.11 10.63 22.04
N ALA A 256 24.37 9.39 21.61
CA ALA A 256 23.63 8.22 22.09
C ALA A 256 23.94 7.99 23.59
N THR A 257 22.92 8.05 24.42
CA THR A 257 22.99 7.70 25.85
C THR A 257 22.30 6.38 26.11
N GLU A 258 22.86 5.55 27.00
CA GLU A 258 22.33 4.19 27.32
C GLU A 258 20.87 4.19 27.85
N TYR A 259 20.29 5.36 28.13
CA TYR A 259 18.97 5.50 28.77
C TYR A 259 17.98 6.35 27.97
N ASP A 260 18.21 6.54 26.68
CA ASP A 260 17.27 7.29 25.83
C ASP A 260 15.99 6.46 25.63
N LEU A 261 14.90 6.93 26.25
CA LEU A 261 13.57 6.32 26.15
C LEU A 261 12.77 6.81 24.92
N GLU A 262 13.30 7.81 24.22
CA GLU A 262 12.74 8.28 22.96
C GLU A 262 13.33 7.45 21.81
N ALA A 263 12.47 6.89 20.97
CA ALA A 263 12.90 6.13 19.78
C ALA A 263 13.41 7.08 18.69
N GLU A 264 14.58 7.68 18.91
CA GLU A 264 15.27 8.50 17.91
C GLU A 264 16.17 7.60 17.04
N GLU A 265 16.21 7.91 15.74
CA GLU A 265 17.09 7.23 14.82
C GLU A 265 18.51 7.80 14.96
N TYR A 266 19.45 6.96 15.41
CA TYR A 266 20.87 7.35 15.53
C TYR A 266 21.60 7.10 14.23
N VAL A 267 22.37 8.09 13.78
CA VAL A 267 23.07 8.06 12.51
C VAL A 267 24.55 8.41 12.72
N PRO A 268 25.49 7.69 12.11
CA PRO A 268 26.91 8.03 12.20
C PRO A 268 27.21 9.37 11.52
N ILE A 269 28.27 10.05 12.02
CA ILE A 269 28.72 11.30 11.44
C ILE A 269 28.98 11.13 9.93
N PRO A 270 28.45 12.02 9.08
CA PRO A 270 28.61 11.92 7.63
C PRO A 270 30.08 11.92 7.20
N LYS A 271 30.43 10.98 6.32
CA LYS A 271 31.75 10.86 5.74
C LYS A 271 31.91 11.83 4.58
N GLY A 272 33.05 12.53 4.52
CA GLY A 272 33.36 13.46 3.43
C GLY A 272 33.34 14.92 3.86
N GLU A 273 33.30 15.84 2.89
CA GLU A 273 33.22 17.26 3.12
C GLU A 273 31.80 17.71 3.43
N VAL A 274 31.65 18.83 4.14
CA VAL A 274 30.32 19.41 4.46
C VAL A 274 29.56 19.78 3.18
N HIS A 275 30.27 20.35 2.19
CA HIS A 275 29.69 20.67 0.89
C HIS A 275 30.07 19.60 -0.12
N LYS A 276 29.08 18.95 -0.70
CA LYS A 276 29.31 17.90 -1.73
C LYS A 276 28.22 17.93 -2.79
N LYS A 277 28.59 17.47 -3.99
CA LYS A 277 27.63 17.19 -5.03
C LYS A 277 27.13 15.76 -4.84
N LYS A 278 25.81 15.62 -4.68
CA LYS A 278 25.14 14.34 -4.52
C LYS A 278 24.20 14.13 -5.69
N GLU A 279 24.33 13.00 -6.33
CA GLU A 279 23.35 12.55 -7.33
C GLU A 279 22.10 12.06 -6.58
N ILE A 280 20.99 12.74 -6.77
CA ILE A 280 19.70 12.35 -6.24
C ILE A 280 18.89 11.73 -7.35
N VAL A 281 18.49 10.49 -7.16
CA VAL A 281 17.61 9.76 -8.07
C VAL A 281 16.20 9.83 -7.54
N GLN A 282 15.30 10.44 -8.30
CA GLN A 282 13.87 10.50 -8.00
C GLN A 282 13.10 9.66 -9.00
N ASP A 283 12.34 8.69 -8.51
CA ASP A 283 11.43 7.90 -9.32
C ASP A 283 10.03 8.53 -9.19
N VAL A 284 9.51 9.11 -10.28
CA VAL A 284 8.20 9.76 -10.37
C VAL A 284 7.41 9.16 -11.53
N THR A 285 6.08 9.27 -11.50
CA THR A 285 5.25 8.88 -12.65
C THR A 285 4.89 10.11 -13.50
N LEU A 286 4.58 9.90 -14.78
CA LEU A 286 4.11 11.00 -15.64
C LEU A 286 2.82 11.62 -15.12
N HIS A 287 1.96 10.84 -14.45
CA HIS A 287 0.77 11.36 -13.81
C HIS A 287 1.07 12.31 -12.64
N ASP A 288 2.10 12.01 -11.85
CA ASP A 288 2.51 12.90 -10.74
C ASP A 288 3.00 14.25 -11.25
N LEU A 289 3.72 14.24 -12.39
CA LEU A 289 4.13 15.47 -13.07
C LEU A 289 2.92 16.25 -13.62
N ASP A 290 1.95 15.56 -14.20
CA ASP A 290 0.71 16.19 -14.67
C ASP A 290 -0.07 16.83 -13.51
N ALA A 291 -0.23 16.10 -12.42
CA ALA A 291 -0.94 16.55 -11.23
C ALA A 291 -0.25 17.75 -10.56
N ALA A 292 1.08 17.73 -10.46
CA ALA A 292 1.86 18.82 -9.90
C ALA A 292 1.74 20.11 -10.74
N ASN A 293 1.71 19.99 -12.07
CA ASN A 293 1.60 21.14 -12.96
C ASN A 293 0.14 21.60 -13.20
N ALA A 294 -0.84 20.74 -12.94
CA ALA A 294 -2.25 21.09 -13.05
C ALA A 294 -2.77 21.91 -11.87
N GLN A 295 -2.07 21.87 -10.72
CA GLN A 295 -2.42 22.74 -9.60
C GLN A 295 -2.03 24.17 -9.95
N PRO A 296 -2.98 25.12 -9.96
CA PRO A 296 -2.63 26.53 -10.17
C PRO A 296 -1.66 26.90 -9.04
N GLN A 297 -0.47 27.36 -9.39
CA GLN A 297 0.46 28.04 -8.47
C GLN A 297 -0.19 29.40 -8.14
N GLY A 298 -1.33 29.35 -7.49
CA GLY A 298 -2.11 30.50 -7.09
C GLY A 298 -1.55 31.07 -5.83
N GLY A 299 -1.26 32.36 -5.90
CA GLY A 299 -0.82 33.17 -4.78
C GLY A 299 -1.69 33.01 -3.53
N GLN A 300 -1.17 33.47 -2.43
CA GLN A 300 -1.71 33.41 -1.06
C GLN A 300 -3.05 34.18 -0.89
N ASP A 301 -3.96 34.07 -1.86
CA ASP A 301 -5.28 34.66 -1.77
C ASP A 301 -6.21 33.80 -0.89
N ILE A 302 -6.90 34.47 0.03
CA ILE A 302 -7.88 33.87 0.96
C ILE A 302 -8.92 33.00 0.20
N LEU A 303 -9.22 33.31 -1.06
CA LEU A 303 -10.06 32.52 -1.95
C LEU A 303 -9.46 31.17 -2.33
N SER A 304 -8.12 31.06 -2.45
CA SER A 304 -7.45 29.78 -2.73
C SER A 304 -7.45 28.87 -1.49
N LEU A 305 -7.33 29.44 -0.29
CA LEU A 305 -7.43 28.71 0.97
C LEU A 305 -8.85 28.16 1.19
N MET A 306 -9.87 28.93 0.81
CA MET A 306 -11.27 28.52 0.88
C MET A 306 -11.60 27.45 -0.18
N GLY A 307 -10.94 27.49 -1.34
CA GLY A 307 -11.01 26.44 -2.37
C GLY A 307 -10.38 25.12 -1.96
N GLN A 308 -9.35 25.13 -1.11
CA GLN A 308 -8.74 23.93 -0.54
C GLN A 308 -9.62 23.25 0.54
N MET A 309 -10.49 24.00 1.20
CA MET A 309 -11.43 23.44 2.18
C MET A 309 -12.68 22.81 1.52
N MET A 310 -13.02 23.22 0.31
CA MET A 310 -14.01 22.51 -0.51
C MET A 310 -13.29 21.37 -1.22
N LYS A 311 -13.79 20.12 -1.06
CA LYS A 311 -13.22 18.90 -1.66
C LYS A 311 -12.61 19.18 -3.03
N PRO A 312 -11.34 18.81 -3.28
CA PRO A 312 -10.73 19.02 -4.58
C PRO A 312 -11.56 18.27 -5.62
N ARG A 313 -12.29 18.99 -6.46
CA ARG A 313 -12.88 18.43 -7.67
C ARG A 313 -11.71 17.93 -8.50
N LYS A 314 -11.76 16.68 -8.96
CA LYS A 314 -10.81 16.17 -9.94
C LYS A 314 -10.95 17.08 -11.17
N THR A 315 -10.00 17.99 -11.34
CA THR A 315 -9.93 18.83 -12.53
C THR A 315 -9.38 18.00 -13.67
N GLU A 316 -10.10 17.97 -14.80
CA GLU A 316 -9.59 17.35 -16.02
C GLU A 316 -8.30 18.06 -16.44
N ILE A 317 -7.24 17.29 -16.65
CA ILE A 317 -5.95 17.82 -17.11
C ILE A 317 -6.04 18.01 -18.62
N THR A 318 -5.77 19.23 -19.09
CA THR A 318 -5.90 19.56 -20.52
C THR A 318 -4.83 18.82 -21.35
N ASP A 319 -5.23 18.37 -22.56
CA ASP A 319 -4.30 17.71 -23.50
C ASP A 319 -3.11 18.61 -23.89
N LYS A 320 -3.30 19.93 -23.93
CA LYS A 320 -2.22 20.90 -24.20
C LYS A 320 -1.13 20.82 -23.12
N LEU A 321 -1.52 20.81 -21.85
CA LEU A 321 -0.58 20.70 -20.73
C LEU A 321 0.21 19.37 -20.81
N ARG A 322 -0.46 18.25 -21.10
CA ARG A 322 0.20 16.96 -21.29
C ARG A 322 1.20 16.96 -22.44
N GLN A 323 0.86 17.61 -23.56
CA GLN A 323 1.77 17.74 -24.68
C GLN A 323 3.01 18.56 -24.33
N GLU A 324 2.86 19.62 -23.56
CA GLU A 324 3.98 20.43 -23.08
C GLU A 324 4.87 19.63 -22.13
N ILE A 325 4.26 18.91 -21.16
CA ILE A 325 5.00 18.02 -20.25
C ILE A 325 5.74 16.95 -21.05
N ASN A 326 5.11 16.33 -22.05
CA ASN A 326 5.78 15.34 -22.89
C ASN A 326 6.98 15.92 -23.63
N LYS A 327 6.89 17.17 -24.12
CA LYS A 327 8.04 17.84 -24.75
C LYS A 327 9.20 18.06 -23.78
N VAL A 328 8.89 18.48 -22.55
CA VAL A 328 9.90 18.67 -21.50
C VAL A 328 10.52 17.35 -21.09
N VAL A 329 9.73 16.30 -20.92
CA VAL A 329 10.20 14.95 -20.57
C VAL A 329 11.10 14.40 -21.66
N ASN A 330 10.71 14.50 -22.94
CA ASN A 330 11.55 14.04 -24.04
C ASN A 330 12.89 14.79 -24.08
N ARG A 331 12.89 16.10 -23.84
CA ARG A 331 14.13 16.87 -23.72
C ARG A 331 15.03 16.35 -22.60
N TYR A 332 14.48 16.07 -21.42
CA TYR A 332 15.26 15.52 -20.29
C TYR A 332 15.80 14.11 -20.59
N ILE A 333 15.08 13.30 -21.37
CA ILE A 333 15.55 12.01 -21.83
C ILE A 333 16.70 12.19 -22.83
N ASP A 334 16.58 13.12 -23.77
CA ASP A 334 17.61 13.42 -24.77
C ASP A 334 18.88 14.00 -24.14
N GLU A 335 18.74 14.80 -23.10
CA GLU A 335 19.85 15.36 -22.30
C GLU A 335 20.46 14.33 -21.32
N GLY A 336 19.87 13.14 -21.19
CA GLY A 336 20.34 12.09 -20.29
C GLY A 336 20.09 12.36 -18.79
N ILE A 337 19.31 13.40 -18.45
CA ILE A 337 18.92 13.75 -17.08
C ILE A 337 17.84 12.80 -16.57
N ALA A 338 16.96 12.34 -17.47
CA ALA A 338 15.87 11.43 -17.14
C ALA A 338 15.95 10.12 -17.93
N GLU A 339 15.57 9.05 -17.29
CA GLU A 339 15.45 7.72 -17.89
C GLU A 339 14.00 7.26 -17.84
N LEU A 340 13.43 6.88 -19.00
CA LEU A 340 12.09 6.33 -19.07
C LEU A 340 12.09 4.89 -18.56
N VAL A 341 11.22 4.62 -17.58
CA VAL A 341 10.96 3.29 -17.04
C VAL A 341 9.54 2.89 -17.41
N PRO A 342 9.33 2.18 -18.54
CA PRO A 342 8.00 1.73 -18.91
C PRO A 342 7.49 0.74 -17.89
N GLY A 343 6.38 1.07 -17.23
CA GLY A 343 5.71 0.21 -16.27
C GLY A 343 4.63 -0.63 -16.92
N VAL A 344 3.86 -1.31 -16.09
CA VAL A 344 2.80 -2.23 -16.49
C VAL A 344 1.44 -1.65 -16.14
N LEU A 345 0.61 -1.42 -17.15
CA LEU A 345 -0.82 -1.15 -16.98
C LEU A 345 -1.56 -2.48 -17.12
N PHE A 346 -2.19 -2.92 -16.04
CA PHE A 346 -3.01 -4.13 -16.04
C PHE A 346 -4.49 -3.77 -16.01
N ILE A 347 -5.24 -4.16 -17.02
CA ILE A 347 -6.69 -3.94 -17.12
C ILE A 347 -7.39 -5.27 -16.98
N ASP A 348 -8.01 -5.51 -15.82
CA ASP A 348 -8.86 -6.70 -15.60
C ASP A 348 -10.28 -6.46 -16.14
N GLU A 349 -10.95 -7.54 -16.51
CA GLU A 349 -12.29 -7.51 -17.10
C GLU A 349 -12.40 -6.54 -18.31
N VAL A 350 -11.44 -6.60 -19.22
CA VAL A 350 -11.37 -5.68 -20.37
C VAL A 350 -12.63 -5.67 -21.24
N HIS A 351 -13.41 -6.76 -21.26
CA HIS A 351 -14.70 -6.84 -21.95
C HIS A 351 -15.77 -5.86 -21.40
N MET A 352 -15.48 -5.22 -20.26
CA MET A 352 -16.35 -4.17 -19.71
C MET A 352 -16.13 -2.82 -20.39
N LEU A 353 -15.06 -2.65 -21.17
CA LEU A 353 -14.80 -1.43 -21.95
C LEU A 353 -15.74 -1.34 -23.18
N ASP A 354 -16.03 -0.14 -23.61
CA ASP A 354 -16.80 0.15 -24.82
C ASP A 354 -15.90 0.48 -26.02
N ILE A 355 -16.50 0.64 -27.19
CA ILE A 355 -15.77 0.87 -28.44
C ILE A 355 -14.96 2.18 -28.43
N GLU A 356 -15.41 3.18 -27.71
CA GLU A 356 -14.69 4.45 -27.58
C GLU A 356 -13.37 4.24 -26.83
N CYS A 357 -13.40 3.46 -25.72
CA CYS A 357 -12.23 3.11 -24.96
C CYS A 357 -11.26 2.26 -25.78
N PHE A 358 -11.76 1.31 -26.57
CA PHE A 358 -10.91 0.48 -27.45
C PHE A 358 -10.23 1.31 -28.55
N SER A 359 -10.95 2.24 -29.16
CA SER A 359 -10.37 3.16 -30.14
C SER A 359 -9.28 4.06 -29.53
N TYR A 360 -9.49 4.50 -28.30
CA TYR A 360 -8.49 5.23 -27.55
C TYR A 360 -7.23 4.36 -27.28
N LEU A 361 -7.43 3.11 -26.82
CA LEU A 361 -6.31 2.19 -26.56
C LEU A 361 -5.50 1.89 -27.82
N ASN A 362 -6.13 1.69 -28.97
CA ASN A 362 -5.45 1.51 -30.25
C ASN A 362 -4.47 2.65 -30.55
N ARG A 363 -4.91 3.89 -30.34
CA ARG A 363 -4.06 5.07 -30.56
C ARG A 363 -2.98 5.20 -29.47
N ALA A 364 -3.33 4.90 -28.23
CA ALA A 364 -2.41 5.03 -27.09
C ALA A 364 -1.23 4.04 -27.17
N LEU A 365 -1.46 2.82 -27.68
CA LEU A 365 -0.42 1.82 -27.86
C LEU A 365 0.66 2.24 -28.88
N GLU A 366 0.33 3.10 -29.84
CA GLU A 366 1.27 3.64 -30.84
C GLU A 366 2.11 4.82 -30.32
N SER A 367 1.79 5.34 -29.12
CA SER A 367 2.53 6.45 -28.53
C SER A 367 3.96 6.05 -28.17
N PRO A 368 4.96 6.91 -28.41
CA PRO A 368 6.35 6.66 -27.97
C PRO A 368 6.48 6.55 -26.45
N LEU A 369 5.59 7.23 -25.70
CA LEU A 369 5.48 7.14 -24.26
C LEU A 369 4.30 6.21 -23.91
N SER A 370 4.46 4.92 -24.16
CA SER A 370 3.45 3.89 -23.87
C SER A 370 3.94 2.94 -22.77
N PRO A 371 3.12 2.60 -21.77
CA PRO A 371 3.43 1.53 -20.83
C PRO A 371 3.22 0.17 -21.50
N ILE A 372 3.61 -0.88 -20.81
CA ILE A 372 3.29 -2.25 -21.21
C ILE A 372 1.85 -2.52 -20.79
N VAL A 373 0.97 -2.73 -21.78
CA VAL A 373 -0.46 -2.97 -21.50
C VAL A 373 -0.73 -4.46 -21.44
N ILE A 374 -1.27 -4.90 -20.32
CA ILE A 374 -1.71 -6.28 -20.10
C ILE A 374 -3.21 -6.27 -19.84
N LEU A 375 -3.95 -6.95 -20.69
CA LEU A 375 -5.39 -7.09 -20.62
C LEU A 375 -5.75 -8.46 -20.07
N ALA A 376 -6.84 -8.57 -19.31
CA ALA A 376 -7.36 -9.85 -18.86
C ALA A 376 -8.87 -9.98 -19.12
N THR A 377 -9.29 -11.14 -19.54
CA THR A 377 -10.71 -11.45 -19.79
C THR A 377 -11.05 -12.87 -19.42
N ASN A 378 -12.30 -13.07 -19.00
CA ASN A 378 -12.89 -14.38 -18.75
C ASN A 378 -14.06 -14.69 -19.73
N ARG A 379 -14.29 -13.80 -20.71
CA ARG A 379 -15.36 -13.97 -21.70
C ARG A 379 -14.86 -14.71 -22.94
N GLY A 380 -15.75 -15.50 -23.52
CA GLY A 380 -15.57 -16.11 -24.81
C GLY A 380 -16.07 -15.22 -25.94
N ILE A 381 -16.86 -15.75 -26.85
CA ILE A 381 -17.51 -14.97 -27.92
C ILE A 381 -18.68 -14.21 -27.29
N CYS A 382 -18.66 -12.89 -27.38
CA CYS A 382 -19.71 -12.01 -26.87
C CYS A 382 -19.74 -10.68 -27.64
N ASN A 383 -20.80 -9.93 -27.45
CA ASN A 383 -20.91 -8.61 -28.08
C ASN A 383 -19.94 -7.62 -27.41
N VAL A 384 -19.34 -6.75 -28.22
CA VAL A 384 -18.61 -5.61 -27.74
C VAL A 384 -19.59 -4.66 -27.04
N ARG A 385 -19.28 -4.23 -25.82
CA ARG A 385 -20.18 -3.42 -25.01
C ARG A 385 -20.60 -2.13 -25.73
N GLY A 386 -21.91 -1.87 -25.76
CA GLY A 386 -22.50 -0.72 -26.43
C GLY A 386 -22.67 -0.87 -27.94
N THR A 387 -22.46 -2.06 -28.49
CA THR A 387 -22.66 -2.39 -29.91
C THR A 387 -23.28 -3.76 -30.08
N ASP A 388 -23.87 -4.01 -31.25
CA ASP A 388 -24.38 -5.34 -31.62
C ASP A 388 -23.31 -6.23 -32.29
N MET A 389 -22.07 -5.76 -32.33
CA MET A 389 -20.95 -6.47 -32.95
C MET A 389 -20.50 -7.63 -32.07
N THR A 390 -20.66 -8.86 -32.55
CA THR A 390 -20.11 -10.06 -31.89
C THR A 390 -18.63 -10.20 -32.19
N SER A 391 -17.81 -10.34 -31.17
CA SER A 391 -16.38 -10.48 -31.29
C SER A 391 -15.80 -11.47 -30.27
N PRO A 392 -14.68 -12.14 -30.59
CA PRO A 392 -13.96 -12.93 -29.60
C PRO A 392 -13.55 -12.05 -28.40
N HIS A 393 -13.79 -12.55 -27.20
CA HIS A 393 -13.47 -11.87 -25.94
C HIS A 393 -14.15 -10.51 -25.70
N GLY A 394 -15.10 -10.12 -26.58
CA GLY A 394 -15.74 -8.80 -26.51
C GLY A 394 -14.79 -7.65 -26.85
N ILE A 395 -13.73 -7.91 -27.59
CA ILE A 395 -12.72 -6.94 -28.02
C ILE A 395 -12.81 -6.78 -29.54
N PRO A 396 -12.80 -5.54 -30.09
CA PRO A 396 -12.78 -5.34 -31.54
C PRO A 396 -11.60 -6.04 -32.22
N VAL A 397 -11.82 -6.56 -33.44
CA VAL A 397 -10.82 -7.34 -34.18
C VAL A 397 -9.55 -6.51 -34.43
N ASP A 398 -9.70 -5.22 -34.73
CA ASP A 398 -8.57 -4.30 -34.96
C ASP A 398 -7.59 -4.23 -33.78
N LEU A 399 -8.10 -4.34 -32.56
CA LEU A 399 -7.24 -4.39 -31.38
C LEU A 399 -6.72 -5.79 -31.15
N LEU A 400 -7.52 -6.85 -31.40
CA LEU A 400 -7.10 -8.24 -31.21
C LEU A 400 -5.86 -8.59 -32.05
N ASP A 401 -5.73 -8.07 -33.27
CA ASP A 401 -4.58 -8.30 -34.14
C ASP A 401 -3.28 -7.72 -33.58
N ARG A 402 -3.37 -6.79 -32.63
CA ARG A 402 -2.21 -6.18 -31.96
C ARG A 402 -1.86 -6.88 -30.63
N LEU A 403 -2.68 -7.84 -30.21
CA LEU A 403 -2.53 -8.52 -28.92
C LEU A 403 -1.77 -9.81 -29.05
N VAL A 404 -0.85 -10.05 -28.14
CA VAL A 404 -0.28 -11.37 -27.89
C VAL A 404 -1.20 -12.10 -26.92
N ILE A 405 -1.91 -13.11 -27.40
CA ILE A 405 -2.90 -13.81 -26.60
C ILE A 405 -2.27 -15.00 -25.89
N ILE A 406 -2.36 -15.02 -24.58
CA ILE A 406 -1.93 -16.12 -23.72
C ILE A 406 -3.16 -16.74 -23.07
N ARG A 407 -3.35 -18.04 -23.31
CA ARG A 407 -4.44 -18.79 -22.71
C ARG A 407 -4.06 -19.27 -21.33
N THR A 408 -4.97 -19.11 -20.36
CA THR A 408 -4.86 -19.73 -19.04
C THR A 408 -5.86 -20.89 -18.92
N GLU A 409 -5.44 -21.97 -18.27
CA GLU A 409 -6.21 -23.21 -18.15
C GLU A 409 -6.75 -23.39 -16.73
N THR A 410 -7.76 -24.25 -16.58
CA THR A 410 -8.26 -24.62 -15.25
C THR A 410 -7.24 -25.52 -14.56
N TYR A 411 -7.10 -25.35 -13.26
CA TYR A 411 -6.18 -26.16 -12.46
C TYR A 411 -6.66 -27.59 -12.31
N GLY A 412 -5.73 -28.54 -12.36
CA GLY A 412 -5.96 -29.93 -12.02
C GLY A 412 -6.15 -30.13 -10.49
N PRO A 413 -6.62 -31.33 -10.06
CA PRO A 413 -6.88 -31.59 -8.64
C PRO A 413 -5.60 -31.47 -7.78
N THR A 414 -4.48 -31.97 -8.25
CA THR A 414 -3.20 -31.89 -7.56
C THR A 414 -2.68 -30.46 -7.43
N GLU A 415 -2.80 -29.65 -8.51
CA GLU A 415 -2.43 -28.25 -8.52
C GLU A 415 -3.32 -27.43 -7.56
N MET A 416 -4.61 -27.77 -7.52
CA MET A 416 -5.57 -27.11 -6.63
C MET A 416 -5.22 -27.34 -5.17
N ILE A 417 -4.89 -28.55 -4.78
CA ILE A 417 -4.45 -28.90 -3.42
C ILE A 417 -3.18 -28.11 -3.07
N GLN A 418 -2.21 -28.02 -3.98
CA GLN A 418 -0.98 -27.25 -3.77
C GLN A 418 -1.24 -25.76 -3.60
N ILE A 419 -2.16 -25.17 -4.39
CA ILE A 419 -2.54 -23.75 -4.25
C ILE A 419 -3.20 -23.51 -2.88
N LEU A 420 -4.08 -24.42 -2.45
CA LEU A 420 -4.73 -24.32 -1.15
C LEU A 420 -3.75 -24.45 0.01
N ALA A 421 -2.75 -25.34 -0.12
CA ALA A 421 -1.67 -25.46 0.86
C ALA A 421 -0.83 -24.19 0.98
N ILE A 422 -0.43 -23.59 -0.15
CA ILE A 422 0.29 -22.30 -0.16
C ILE A 422 -0.57 -21.21 0.48
N ARG A 423 -1.87 -21.20 0.17
CA ARG A 423 -2.78 -20.21 0.70
C ARG A 423 -2.96 -20.34 2.22
N ALA A 424 -3.13 -21.57 2.71
CA ALA A 424 -3.19 -21.84 4.14
C ALA A 424 -1.91 -21.38 4.87
N GLN A 425 -0.74 -21.66 4.27
CA GLN A 425 0.55 -21.23 4.81
C GLN A 425 0.68 -19.69 4.86
N VAL A 426 0.22 -18.98 3.83
CA VAL A 426 0.25 -17.49 3.78
C VAL A 426 -0.70 -16.87 4.80
N GLU A 427 -1.82 -17.53 5.11
CA GLU A 427 -2.79 -17.09 6.12
C GLU A 427 -2.44 -17.57 7.54
N GLU A 428 -1.32 -18.28 7.70
CA GLU A 428 -0.90 -18.87 8.98
C GLU A 428 -1.97 -19.81 9.58
N ILE A 429 -2.59 -20.61 8.72
CA ILE A 429 -3.62 -21.57 9.08
C ILE A 429 -3.04 -22.98 8.99
N ASP A 430 -3.09 -23.70 10.10
CA ASP A 430 -2.73 -25.12 10.14
C ASP A 430 -3.91 -25.96 9.68
N ILE A 431 -3.69 -26.81 8.67
CA ILE A 431 -4.68 -27.72 8.10
C ILE A 431 -4.12 -29.14 8.04
N ASP A 432 -4.98 -30.13 8.25
CA ASP A 432 -4.65 -31.55 8.15
C ASP A 432 -4.61 -31.99 6.67
N GLU A 433 -3.78 -32.98 6.32
CA GLU A 433 -3.63 -33.45 4.94
C GLU A 433 -4.94 -34.01 4.36
N GLU A 434 -5.69 -34.77 5.18
CA GLU A 434 -7.00 -35.29 4.76
C GLU A 434 -8.00 -34.16 4.49
N SER A 435 -8.00 -33.16 5.34
CA SER A 435 -8.83 -31.96 5.21
C SER A 435 -8.47 -31.14 3.98
N LEU A 436 -7.17 -31.03 3.68
CA LEU A 436 -6.69 -30.34 2.49
C LEU A 436 -7.09 -31.06 1.21
N ALA A 437 -7.03 -32.40 1.18
CA ALA A 437 -7.50 -33.20 0.05
C ALA A 437 -9.01 -33.02 -0.16
N TYR A 438 -9.81 -33.08 0.92
CA TYR A 438 -11.25 -32.85 0.88
C TYR A 438 -11.60 -31.44 0.38
N LEU A 439 -10.88 -30.44 0.82
CA LEU A 439 -11.06 -29.06 0.33
C LEU A 439 -10.71 -28.95 -1.16
N GLY A 440 -9.71 -29.69 -1.64
CA GLY A 440 -9.38 -29.83 -3.06
C GLY A 440 -10.51 -30.43 -3.87
N GLU A 441 -11.20 -31.46 -3.37
CA GLU A 441 -12.39 -32.07 -4.00
C GLU A 441 -13.53 -31.05 -4.08
N ILE A 442 -13.83 -30.32 -3.00
CA ILE A 442 -14.81 -29.24 -3.01
C ILE A 442 -14.46 -28.21 -4.09
N GLY A 443 -13.19 -27.79 -4.15
CA GLY A 443 -12.72 -26.82 -5.14
C GLY A 443 -12.88 -27.29 -6.59
N GLN A 444 -12.70 -28.58 -6.85
CA GLN A 444 -12.92 -29.18 -8.18
C GLN A 444 -14.38 -29.21 -8.58
N GLN A 445 -15.27 -29.53 -7.65
CA GLN A 445 -16.73 -29.59 -7.90
C GLN A 445 -17.33 -28.20 -8.08
N THR A 446 -16.83 -27.20 -7.32
CA THR A 446 -17.38 -25.86 -7.29
C THR A 446 -16.44 -24.85 -8.00
N SER A 447 -15.50 -24.27 -7.29
CA SER A 447 -14.44 -23.40 -7.82
C SER A 447 -13.30 -23.23 -6.81
N LEU A 448 -12.09 -22.95 -7.29
CA LEU A 448 -10.94 -22.64 -6.44
C LEU A 448 -11.21 -21.46 -5.50
N ARG A 449 -11.95 -20.43 -5.95
CA ARG A 449 -12.30 -19.29 -5.10
C ARG A 449 -13.18 -19.69 -3.92
N HIS A 450 -14.14 -20.56 -4.15
CA HIS A 450 -15.01 -21.05 -3.08
C HIS A 450 -14.22 -21.86 -2.06
N ALA A 451 -13.35 -22.77 -2.51
CA ALA A 451 -12.48 -23.53 -1.62
C ALA A 451 -11.58 -22.62 -0.75
N ILE A 452 -10.96 -21.58 -1.35
CA ILE A 452 -10.16 -20.61 -0.59
C ILE A 452 -11.03 -19.86 0.44
N GLN A 453 -12.25 -19.50 0.09
CA GLN A 453 -13.16 -18.79 1.00
C GLN A 453 -13.57 -19.63 2.22
N LEU A 454 -13.56 -20.95 2.12
CA LEU A 454 -13.88 -21.85 3.23
C LEU A 454 -12.76 -21.98 4.26
N LEU A 455 -11.50 -21.65 3.92
CA LEU A 455 -10.35 -21.78 4.82
C LEU A 455 -10.48 -20.93 6.09
N SER A 456 -10.77 -19.64 5.94
CA SER A 456 -10.85 -18.73 7.08
C SER A 456 -12.01 -19.06 8.03
N PRO A 457 -13.27 -19.34 7.57
CA PRO A 457 -14.34 -19.80 8.44
C PRO A 457 -14.04 -21.15 9.13
N ALA A 458 -13.43 -22.10 8.42
CA ALA A 458 -13.05 -23.39 9.01
C ALA A 458 -12.02 -23.21 10.14
N SER A 459 -11.05 -22.30 9.97
CA SER A 459 -10.10 -21.96 11.03
C SER A 459 -10.80 -21.37 12.27
N VAL A 460 -11.84 -20.57 12.08
CA VAL A 460 -12.63 -20.02 13.18
C VAL A 460 -13.39 -21.10 13.93
N ILE A 461 -14.05 -22.01 13.21
CA ILE A 461 -14.78 -23.16 13.81
C ILE A 461 -13.80 -24.08 14.55
N ALA A 462 -12.66 -24.42 13.96
CA ALA A 462 -11.64 -25.24 14.63
C ALA A 462 -11.20 -24.61 15.96
N LYS A 463 -10.93 -23.30 15.98
CA LYS A 463 -10.56 -22.56 17.21
C LYS A 463 -11.71 -22.53 18.22
N THR A 464 -12.96 -22.36 17.78
CA THR A 464 -14.13 -22.40 18.65
C THR A 464 -14.29 -23.78 19.30
N ASN A 465 -13.94 -24.83 18.57
CA ASN A 465 -13.94 -26.22 19.06
C ASN A 465 -12.66 -26.57 19.86
N GLY A 466 -11.78 -25.59 20.14
CA GLY A 466 -10.56 -25.78 20.92
C GLY A 466 -9.44 -26.52 20.17
N ARG A 467 -9.44 -26.53 18.84
CA ARG A 467 -8.43 -27.14 17.99
C ARG A 467 -7.58 -26.06 17.29
N GLU A 468 -6.28 -26.32 17.17
CA GLU A 468 -5.38 -25.44 16.43
C GLU A 468 -5.40 -25.74 14.92
N LYS A 469 -5.64 -27.03 14.55
CA LYS A 469 -5.67 -27.50 13.17
C LYS A 469 -7.09 -27.70 12.66
N ILE A 470 -7.30 -27.39 11.40
CA ILE A 470 -8.57 -27.63 10.70
C ILE A 470 -8.69 -29.12 10.42
N CYS A 471 -9.80 -29.72 10.86
CA CYS A 471 -10.18 -31.10 10.59
C CYS A 471 -11.29 -31.16 9.52
N LYS A 472 -11.46 -32.33 8.92
CA LYS A 472 -12.51 -32.59 7.90
C LYS A 472 -13.92 -32.25 8.39
N ALA A 473 -14.24 -32.55 9.65
CA ALA A 473 -15.53 -32.21 10.24
C ALA A 473 -15.82 -30.71 10.25
N ASP A 474 -14.79 -29.86 10.47
CA ASP A 474 -14.95 -28.41 10.43
C ASP A 474 -15.27 -27.93 9.01
N LEU A 475 -14.67 -28.54 8.00
CA LEU A 475 -14.95 -28.24 6.59
C LEU A 475 -16.34 -28.72 6.15
N GLU A 476 -16.80 -29.86 6.62
CA GLU A 476 -18.16 -30.35 6.37
C GLU A 476 -19.20 -29.42 6.97
N GLU A 477 -18.98 -28.95 8.19
CA GLU A 477 -19.85 -27.97 8.84
C GLU A 477 -19.88 -26.65 8.07
N VAL A 478 -18.72 -26.10 7.70
CA VAL A 478 -18.61 -24.86 6.94
C VAL A 478 -19.24 -24.99 5.56
N SER A 479 -19.01 -26.10 4.85
CA SER A 479 -19.59 -26.32 3.52
C SER A 479 -21.12 -26.43 3.54
N GLY A 480 -21.68 -26.89 4.65
CA GLY A 480 -23.13 -26.88 4.89
C GLY A 480 -23.71 -25.48 5.13
N LEU A 481 -22.93 -24.57 5.69
CA LEU A 481 -23.35 -23.19 5.97
C LEU A 481 -23.22 -22.26 4.76
N TYR A 482 -22.23 -22.48 3.90
CA TYR A 482 -21.91 -21.60 2.77
C TYR A 482 -22.17 -22.29 1.43
N LEU A 483 -23.12 -21.74 0.70
CA LEU A 483 -23.46 -22.25 -0.63
C LEU A 483 -22.51 -21.69 -1.69
N ASP A 484 -22.11 -22.53 -2.64
CA ASP A 484 -21.44 -22.08 -3.84
C ASP A 484 -22.42 -21.48 -4.86
N ALA A 485 -21.89 -20.75 -5.85
CA ALA A 485 -22.70 -20.04 -6.84
C ALA A 485 -23.58 -20.97 -7.67
N LYS A 486 -23.13 -22.23 -7.98
CA LYS A 486 -23.90 -23.21 -8.75
C LYS A 486 -25.05 -23.77 -7.94
N SER A 487 -24.79 -24.10 -6.68
CA SER A 487 -25.85 -24.62 -5.77
C SER A 487 -26.86 -23.52 -5.45
N SER A 488 -26.42 -22.28 -5.27
CA SER A 488 -27.32 -21.12 -5.13
C SER A 488 -28.22 -20.94 -6.36
N ALA A 489 -27.64 -21.04 -7.56
CA ALA A 489 -28.43 -20.94 -8.81
C ALA A 489 -29.46 -22.06 -8.97
N ARG A 490 -29.12 -23.31 -8.58
CA ARG A 490 -30.06 -24.41 -8.57
C ARG A 490 -31.22 -24.19 -7.60
N LEU A 491 -30.91 -23.77 -6.37
CA LEU A 491 -31.92 -23.44 -5.38
C LEU A 491 -32.85 -22.32 -5.85
N LEU A 492 -32.32 -21.31 -6.53
CA LEU A 492 -33.14 -20.25 -7.12
C LEU A 492 -34.05 -20.77 -8.22
N GLN A 493 -33.59 -21.70 -9.08
CA GLN A 493 -34.44 -22.34 -10.11
C GLN A 493 -35.54 -23.19 -9.50
N GLU A 494 -35.26 -23.93 -8.42
CA GLU A 494 -36.23 -24.80 -7.73
C GLU A 494 -37.24 -24.02 -6.88
N GLN A 495 -36.85 -22.86 -6.38
CA GLN A 495 -37.63 -22.06 -5.41
C GLN A 495 -37.97 -20.65 -5.91
N GLN A 496 -37.96 -20.42 -7.22
CA GLN A 496 -38.17 -19.11 -7.83
C GLN A 496 -39.46 -18.43 -7.34
N GLU A 497 -40.54 -19.23 -7.13
CA GLU A 497 -41.84 -18.74 -6.67
C GLU A 497 -41.80 -18.17 -5.22
N ARG A 498 -40.76 -18.47 -4.43
CA ARG A 498 -40.61 -18.02 -3.04
C ARG A 498 -39.81 -16.72 -2.93
N TYR A 499 -39.16 -16.32 -3.99
CA TYR A 499 -38.35 -15.06 -4.00
C TYR A 499 -39.21 -13.95 -4.63
N ILE A 500 -38.99 -12.74 -4.10
CA ILE A 500 -39.57 -11.51 -4.66
C ILE A 500 -38.84 -11.24 -5.99
N THR A 501 -39.57 -11.22 -7.09
CA THR A 501 -39.07 -10.90 -8.44
C THR A 501 -39.25 -9.41 -8.74
#